data_1e1c5b847e73e3ac3ea02e2da0c5323b
#
_entry.id   1e1c5b847e73e3ac3ea02e2da0c5323b
#
_cell.length_a   1.000
_cell.length_b   1.000
_cell.length_c   1.000
_cell.angle_alpha   90.00
_cell.angle_beta   90.00
_cell.angle_gamma   90.00
#
_symmetry.space_group_name_H-M   'P 1'
#
loop_
_entity.id
_entity.type
_entity.pdbx_description
1 polymer ?
#
loop_
_entity_poly.entity_id
_entity_poly.type
_entity_poly.pdbx_seq_one_letter_code
_entity_poly.pdbx_strand_id
1 'polypeptide(L)'
;SSQMVEPPIILTLNPNEELLLNKYMEYFTRIGFEIEPFGGREFAVRAVPANLFSIAKKELLLEMIDGLSDEIAAHNPDSIYEKIASMSCKAAVKGGNHLSAMEANELIDQSF
;
A
#
# COMPACT_ATOMS: atom_id res chain seq x y z
N SER A 1 2.00 6.01 10.43
CA SER A 1 3.17 5.33 11.00
C SER A 1 3.48 4.04 10.26
N SER A 2 4.73 3.61 10.34
CA SER A 2 5.23 2.44 9.61
C SER A 2 5.51 1.28 10.55
N GLN A 3 5.45 0.09 9.99
CA GLN A 3 5.78 -1.13 10.70
C GLN A 3 6.79 -1.91 9.85
N MET A 4 7.92 -2.27 10.46
CA MET A 4 8.95 -3.04 9.75
C MET A 4 8.47 -4.44 9.42
N VAL A 5 8.84 -4.91 8.24
CA VAL A 5 8.52 -6.25 7.76
C VAL A 5 9.80 -7.08 7.71
N GLU A 6 9.87 -8.15 8.49
CA GLU A 6 11.05 -9.01 8.54
C GLU A 6 10.63 -10.45 8.32
N PRO A 7 11.16 -11.11 7.31
CA PRO A 7 12.07 -10.58 6.29
C PRO A 7 11.35 -9.65 5.32
N PRO A 8 12.08 -8.82 4.58
CA PRO A 8 11.45 -7.92 3.62
C PRO A 8 10.67 -8.69 2.57
N ILE A 9 9.61 -8.05 2.07
CA ILE A 9 8.83 -8.63 0.98
C ILE A 9 9.52 -8.28 -0.32
N ILE A 10 9.85 -9.27 -1.13
CA ILE A 10 10.53 -9.03 -2.40
C ILE A 10 9.51 -9.04 -3.53
N LEU A 11 9.42 -7.91 -4.23
CA LEU A 11 8.53 -7.77 -5.38
C LEU A 11 9.34 -7.88 -6.65
N THR A 12 8.88 -8.71 -7.59
CA THR A 12 9.46 -8.76 -8.92
C THR A 12 8.49 -8.03 -9.84
N LEU A 13 8.91 -6.90 -10.38
CA LEU A 13 8.00 -6.02 -11.12
C LEU A 13 8.19 -6.16 -12.62
N ASN A 14 7.09 -6.06 -13.37
CA ASN A 14 7.19 -5.92 -14.81
C ASN A 14 7.59 -4.47 -15.12
N PRO A 15 7.99 -4.16 -16.38
CA PRO A 15 8.45 -2.81 -16.69
C PRO A 15 7.45 -1.71 -16.37
N ASN A 16 6.17 -1.97 -16.56
CA ASN A 16 5.16 -0.96 -16.28
C ASN A 16 5.03 -0.71 -14.78
N GLU A 17 5.04 -1.79 -14.00
CA GLU A 17 4.97 -1.67 -12.55
C GLU A 17 6.19 -0.96 -11.99
N GLU A 18 7.35 -1.28 -12.55
CA GLU A 18 8.59 -0.63 -12.12
C GLU A 18 8.53 0.87 -12.38
N LEU A 19 8.03 1.25 -13.55
CA LEU A 19 7.88 2.65 -13.90
C LEU A 19 6.93 3.36 -12.94
N LEU A 20 5.80 2.72 -12.65
CA LEU A 20 4.81 3.30 -11.74
C LEU A 20 5.38 3.49 -10.35
N LEU A 21 6.04 2.46 -9.83
CA LEU A 21 6.59 2.53 -8.49
C LEU A 21 7.66 3.60 -8.38
N ASN A 22 8.58 3.66 -9.35
CA ASN A 22 9.64 4.65 -9.31
C ASN A 22 9.08 6.06 -9.43
N LYS A 23 8.08 6.24 -10.27
CA LYS A 23 7.50 7.56 -10.48
C LYS A 23 6.81 8.09 -9.24
N TYR A 24 6.15 7.21 -8.49
CA TYR A 24 5.35 7.64 -7.35
C TYR A 24 5.91 7.17 -6.01
N MET A 25 7.19 6.83 -6.00
CA MET A 25 7.83 6.31 -4.80
C MET A 25 7.65 7.22 -3.59
N GLU A 26 7.77 8.53 -3.79
CA GLU A 26 7.67 9.44 -2.65
C GLU A 26 6.30 9.41 -2.00
N TYR A 27 5.26 9.11 -2.77
CA TYR A 27 3.92 9.04 -2.20
C TYR A 27 3.75 7.79 -1.35
N PHE A 28 4.34 6.67 -1.82
CA PHE A 28 4.35 5.45 -1.02
C PHE A 28 5.10 5.67 0.29
N THR A 29 6.25 6.34 0.20
CA THR A 29 7.06 6.62 1.39
C THR A 29 6.28 7.49 2.37
N ARG A 30 5.59 8.48 1.87
CA ARG A 30 4.85 9.41 2.71
C ARG A 30 3.72 8.72 3.48
N ILE A 31 3.13 7.69 2.87
CA ILE A 31 2.03 6.96 3.49
C ILE A 31 2.53 5.95 4.52
N GLY A 32 3.80 5.52 4.41
CA GLY A 32 4.38 4.63 5.40
C GLY A 32 5.08 3.42 4.85
N PHE A 33 5.23 3.32 3.53
CA PHE A 33 6.01 2.23 2.93
C PHE A 33 7.48 2.60 2.89
N GLU A 34 8.34 1.60 3.06
CA GLU A 34 9.77 1.74 2.80
C GLU A 34 10.12 0.70 1.76
N ILE A 35 10.42 1.16 0.56
CA ILE A 35 10.66 0.30 -0.59
C ILE A 35 11.96 0.73 -1.24
N GLU A 36 12.83 -0.23 -1.53
CA GLU A 36 14.12 0.09 -2.13
C GLU A 36 14.44 -0.89 -3.24
N PRO A 37 15.26 -0.48 -4.21
CA PRO A 37 15.69 -1.39 -5.27
C PRO A 37 16.49 -2.55 -4.67
N PHE A 38 16.28 -3.73 -5.23
CA PHE A 38 16.95 -4.94 -4.72
C PHE A 38 17.72 -5.68 -5.83
N GLY A 39 17.87 -5.05 -7.00
CA GLY A 39 18.58 -5.63 -8.12
C GLY A 39 17.63 -5.99 -9.24
N GLY A 40 18.04 -5.70 -10.48
CA GLY A 40 17.19 -5.93 -11.62
C GLY A 40 15.85 -5.25 -11.47
N ARG A 41 14.79 -6.00 -11.61
CA ARG A 41 13.43 -5.48 -11.45
C ARG A 41 12.85 -5.76 -10.08
N GLU A 42 13.70 -6.19 -9.16
CA GLU A 42 13.22 -6.52 -7.83
C GLU A 42 13.30 -5.34 -6.89
N PHE A 43 12.33 -5.26 -5.99
CA PHE A 43 12.28 -4.24 -4.96
C PHE A 43 12.00 -4.91 -3.64
N ALA A 44 12.66 -4.42 -2.59
CA ALA A 44 12.45 -4.94 -1.24
C ALA A 44 11.56 -3.99 -0.46
N VAL A 45 10.45 -4.52 0.04
CA VAL A 45 9.55 -3.73 0.88
C VAL A 45 9.95 -4.02 2.32
N ARG A 46 10.53 -3.02 2.99
CA ARG A 46 11.06 -3.18 4.33
C ARG A 46 10.11 -2.72 5.40
N ALA A 47 9.15 -1.89 5.04
CA ALA A 47 8.13 -1.44 5.98
C ALA A 47 6.85 -1.11 5.24
N VAL A 48 5.75 -1.22 5.94
CA VAL A 48 4.43 -0.90 5.41
C VAL A 48 3.69 -0.06 6.44
N PRO A 49 2.63 0.64 6.03
CA PRO A 49 1.78 1.33 7.01
C PRO A 49 1.29 0.33 8.06
N ALA A 50 1.22 0.78 9.30
CA ALA A 50 0.90 -0.11 10.40
C ALA A 50 -0.43 -0.85 10.21
N ASN A 51 -1.40 -0.19 9.60
CA ASN A 51 -2.71 -0.81 9.38
C ASN A 51 -2.71 -1.90 8.30
N LEU A 52 -1.61 -2.03 7.56
CA LEU A 52 -1.48 -3.08 6.55
C LEU A 52 -0.56 -4.21 6.99
N PHE A 53 0.08 -4.07 8.14
CA PHE A 53 1.12 -5.03 8.53
C PHE A 53 0.63 -6.47 8.54
N SER A 54 -0.54 -6.71 9.10
CA SER A 54 -1.03 -8.08 9.27
C SER A 54 -1.42 -8.75 7.96
N ILE A 55 -1.65 -7.97 6.91
CA ILE A 55 -2.08 -8.49 5.62
C ILE A 55 -1.07 -8.25 4.51
N ALA A 56 0.09 -7.68 4.86
CA ALA A 56 1.09 -7.32 3.85
C ALA A 56 1.67 -8.56 3.21
N LYS A 57 1.50 -8.67 1.89
CA LYS A 57 2.07 -9.75 1.09
C LYS A 57 2.24 -9.23 -0.32
N LYS A 58 3.06 -9.93 -1.11
CA LYS A 58 3.40 -9.41 -2.43
C LYS A 58 2.17 -9.22 -3.33
N GLU A 59 1.19 -10.11 -3.24
CA GLU A 59 0.00 -9.99 -4.09
C GLU A 59 -0.75 -8.69 -3.85
N LEU A 60 -0.91 -8.33 -2.57
CA LEU A 60 -1.57 -7.08 -2.23
C LEU A 60 -0.80 -5.88 -2.74
N LEU A 61 0.53 -5.90 -2.56
CA LEU A 61 1.35 -4.77 -2.95
C LEU A 61 1.38 -4.59 -4.46
N LEU A 62 1.43 -5.70 -5.20
CA LEU A 62 1.37 -5.64 -6.66
C LEU A 62 0.03 -5.09 -7.14
N GLU A 63 -1.05 -5.48 -6.48
CA GLU A 63 -2.37 -4.96 -6.79
C GLU A 63 -2.44 -3.46 -6.62
N MET A 64 -1.82 -2.96 -5.55
CA MET A 64 -1.81 -1.53 -5.30
C MET A 64 -1.03 -0.77 -6.36
N ILE A 65 0.12 -1.32 -6.76
CA ILE A 65 0.92 -0.68 -7.80
C ILE A 65 0.16 -0.68 -9.12
N ASP A 66 -0.43 -1.81 -9.48
CA ASP A 66 -1.17 -1.93 -10.74
C ASP A 66 -2.38 -1.01 -10.77
N GLY A 67 -2.97 -0.76 -9.61
CA GLY A 67 -4.12 0.11 -9.53
C GLY A 67 -3.83 1.57 -9.87
N LEU A 68 -2.54 1.94 -9.93
CA LEU A 68 -2.19 3.31 -10.25
C LEU A 68 -2.26 3.63 -11.73
N SER A 69 -2.32 2.60 -12.59
CA SER A 69 -2.28 2.85 -14.03
C SER A 69 -3.45 3.71 -14.51
N ASP A 70 -4.61 3.60 -13.89
CA ASP A 70 -5.75 4.42 -14.28
C ASP A 70 -5.56 5.88 -13.87
N GLU A 71 -4.87 6.10 -12.76
CA GLU A 71 -4.68 7.45 -12.23
C GLU A 71 -3.64 8.24 -13.00
N ILE A 72 -2.77 7.57 -13.74
CA ILE A 72 -1.81 8.27 -14.58
C ILE A 72 -2.54 9.20 -15.54
N ALA A 73 -3.67 8.76 -16.04
CA ALA A 73 -4.42 9.55 -17.00
C ALA A 73 -4.99 10.84 -16.41
N ALA A 74 -5.11 10.89 -15.09
CA ALA A 74 -5.66 12.08 -14.43
C ALA A 74 -4.64 13.22 -14.36
N HIS A 75 -3.35 12.90 -14.42
CA HIS A 75 -2.27 13.89 -14.43
C HIS A 75 -2.25 14.79 -13.20
N ASN A 76 -2.79 14.32 -12.10
CA ASN A 76 -2.87 15.11 -10.90
C ASN A 76 -2.13 14.39 -9.77
N PRO A 77 -0.98 14.94 -9.32
CA PRO A 77 -0.20 14.29 -8.27
C PRO A 77 -0.98 14.06 -6.98
N ASP A 78 -1.83 15.02 -6.59
CA ASP A 78 -2.63 14.85 -5.38
C ASP A 78 -3.58 13.68 -5.52
N SER A 79 -4.09 13.46 -6.73
CA SER A 79 -4.96 12.35 -7.02
C SER A 79 -4.25 11.02 -6.81
N ILE A 80 -2.96 10.95 -7.19
CA ILE A 80 -2.16 9.74 -7.01
C ILE A 80 -1.97 9.45 -5.51
N TYR A 81 -1.63 10.47 -4.74
CA TYR A 81 -1.45 10.29 -3.30
C TYR A 81 -2.75 9.78 -2.66
N GLU A 82 -3.85 10.41 -3.00
CA GLU A 82 -5.15 10.00 -2.47
C GLU A 82 -5.52 8.60 -2.91
N LYS A 83 -5.15 8.23 -4.13
CA LYS A 83 -5.43 6.88 -4.62
C LYS A 83 -4.68 5.84 -3.81
N ILE A 84 -3.40 6.08 -3.54
CA ILE A 84 -2.60 5.14 -2.75
C ILE A 84 -3.17 5.05 -1.33
N ALA A 85 -3.50 6.19 -0.73
CA ALA A 85 -4.06 6.19 0.62
C ALA A 85 -5.39 5.46 0.66
N SER A 86 -6.24 5.69 -0.34
CA SER A 86 -7.54 5.02 -0.42
C SER A 86 -7.40 3.52 -0.57
N MET A 87 -6.47 3.08 -1.42
CA MET A 87 -6.23 1.65 -1.60
C MET A 87 -5.72 1.00 -0.31
N SER A 88 -4.87 1.73 0.43
CA SER A 88 -4.36 1.22 1.70
C SER A 88 -5.50 1.05 2.70
N CYS A 89 -6.37 2.03 2.81
CA CYS A 89 -7.48 1.95 3.73
C CYS A 89 -8.45 0.84 3.36
N LYS A 90 -8.76 0.72 2.08
CA LYS A 90 -9.68 -0.33 1.64
C LYS A 90 -9.10 -1.72 1.88
N ALA A 91 -7.80 -1.88 1.63
CA ALA A 91 -7.15 -3.16 1.86
C ALA A 91 -7.16 -3.52 3.34
N ALA A 92 -6.92 -2.54 4.19
CA ALA A 92 -6.90 -2.79 5.63
C ALA A 92 -8.26 -3.26 6.13
N VAL A 93 -9.32 -2.61 5.67
CA VAL A 93 -10.66 -2.98 6.09
C VAL A 93 -11.05 -4.34 5.54
N LYS A 94 -10.77 -4.56 4.26
CA LYS A 94 -11.20 -5.77 3.56
C LYS A 94 -10.42 -7.00 3.98
N GLY A 95 -9.11 -6.83 4.15
CA GLY A 95 -8.22 -7.98 4.29
C GLY A 95 -8.02 -8.47 5.69
N GLY A 96 -7.74 -7.60 6.61
CA GLY A 96 -7.31 -8.06 7.92
C GLY A 96 -7.86 -7.28 9.07
N ASN A 97 -8.38 -6.10 8.82
CA ASN A 97 -8.80 -5.24 9.91
C ASN A 97 -10.29 -5.03 9.97
N HIS A 98 -11.05 -5.80 9.23
CA HIS A 98 -12.49 -5.60 9.26
C HIS A 98 -13.05 -5.91 10.65
N LEU A 99 -12.45 -6.86 11.35
CA LEU A 99 -12.89 -7.17 12.70
C LEU A 99 -12.64 -6.01 13.65
N SER A 100 -11.47 -5.40 13.54
CA SER A 100 -11.17 -4.21 14.32
C SER A 100 -12.10 -3.07 13.98
N ALA A 101 -12.41 -2.92 12.72
CA ALA A 101 -13.34 -1.89 12.30
C ALA A 101 -14.73 -2.12 12.87
N MET A 102 -15.15 -3.37 12.90
CA MET A 102 -16.43 -3.69 13.48
C MET A 102 -16.46 -3.44 14.97
N GLU A 103 -15.38 -3.77 15.65
CA GLU A 103 -15.28 -3.50 17.07
C GLU A 103 -15.35 -2.01 17.35
N ALA A 104 -14.67 -1.24 16.53
CA ALA A 104 -14.71 0.20 16.69
C ALA A 104 -16.10 0.73 16.47
N ASN A 105 -16.80 0.20 15.51
CA ASN A 105 -18.17 0.60 15.27
C ASN A 105 -19.09 0.26 16.42
N GLU A 106 -18.87 -0.89 17.00
CA GLU A 106 -19.68 -1.29 18.13
C GLU A 106 -19.43 -0.42 19.35
N LEU A 107 -18.20 -0.01 19.51
CA LEU A 107 -17.89 0.90 20.60
C LEU A 107 -18.54 2.24 20.39
N ILE A 108 -18.63 2.62 19.17
CA ILE A 108 -19.28 3.86 18.81
C ILE A 108 -20.77 3.71 18.87
N ASP A 109 -21.19 2.59 18.45
CA ASP A 109 -22.52 2.28 18.33
C ASP A 109 -23.15 1.91 19.57
N GLN A 110 -22.31 1.85 19.61
CA GLN A 110 -22.54 1.50 19.84
C GLN A 110 -22.89 2.02 19.51
N SER A 111 -23.04 2.52 19.10
CA SER A 111 -23.15 2.77 18.36
C SER A 111 -23.22 2.82 17.54
N PHE A 112 -23.33 2.67 17.27
CA PHE A 112 -23.28 2.42 16.29
C PHE A 112 -23.68 2.24 15.98
#